data_5a86b060fd7af7adb1bd88cdbf398183
#
_entry.id   5a86b060fd7af7adb1bd88cdbf398183
#
_cell.length_a   1.000
_cell.length_b   1.000
_cell.length_c   1.000
_cell.angle_alpha   90.00
_cell.angle_beta   90.00
_cell.angle_gamma   90.00
#
_symmetry.space_group_name_H-M   'P 1'
#
loop_
_entity.id
_entity.type
_entity.pdbx_description
1 polymer ?
#
loop_
_entity_poly.entity_id
_entity_poly.type
_entity_poly.pdbx_seq_one_letter_code
_entity_poly.pdbx_strand_id
1 'polypeptide(L)'
;MGISSDRRSGRQPSGKRSEDPSALSNTDRGHSNQDQGFFDGLSVEFLIHELKDPISIIETGARTLLERQDKYGALTPKQEKTLKRMLRNTRKTRSMLYDLLEVGRSESGVCLTCRFRPVQALQTALMEALDTLPAGVPETLRDTDQASEIVGFFGDMGIRLEVTSDVHQLEIFEDEIKFRQIVGNLIKNALHHRKQKLDIRMAYNDGFLCIDVTDDGPGVDPKNHSLIFERYAQVNECAILERKGHGLGLAGALRVARCLGGDIHITSKKGAGATFHLRFPCSGKGIGDKIE
;
A
#
# COMPACT_ATOMS: atom_id res chain seq x y z
N MET A 1 63.79 -29.11 -40.43
CA MET A 1 64.84 -29.36 -39.38
C MET A 1 64.06 -29.52 -38.11
N GLY A 2 63.85 -30.65 -37.64
CA GLY A 2 64.73 -31.78 -37.21
C GLY A 2 64.30 -32.02 -35.78
N ILE A 3 63.62 -33.06 -35.56
CA ILE A 3 63.98 -34.38 -35.02
C ILE A 3 63.78 -34.34 -33.47
N SER A 4 62.97 -35.17 -32.91
CA SER A 4 62.91 -36.59 -32.64
C SER A 4 62.91 -36.85 -31.14
N SER A 5 61.91 -37.60 -30.73
CA SER A 5 61.96 -38.96 -30.14
C SER A 5 62.36 -38.99 -28.66
N ASP A 6 61.96 -39.84 -27.79
CA ASP A 6 61.40 -41.20 -27.86
C ASP A 6 61.06 -41.67 -26.39
N ARG A 7 59.97 -42.42 -26.24
CA ARG A 7 59.79 -43.70 -25.62
C ARG A 7 59.95 -43.97 -24.11
N ARG A 8 58.85 -44.60 -23.67
CA ARG A 8 58.73 -45.85 -22.89
C ARG A 8 58.83 -45.74 -21.38
N SER A 9 58.10 -46.37 -20.62
CA SER A 9 57.23 -47.52 -20.44
C SER A 9 57.07 -47.69 -18.94
N GLY A 10 56.01 -48.05 -18.36
CA GLY A 10 55.37 -49.28 -18.30
C GLY A 10 54.82 -49.57 -16.90
N ARG A 11 53.74 -50.31 -16.91
CA ARG A 11 53.19 -51.22 -15.89
C ARG A 11 52.36 -50.69 -14.72
N GLN A 12 51.08 -51.01 -14.86
CA GLN A 12 50.18 -51.40 -13.75
C GLN A 12 50.70 -52.64 -13.00
N PRO A 13 50.19 -52.98 -11.78
CA PRO A 13 48.82 -53.44 -11.66
C PRO A 13 48.10 -53.19 -10.29
N SER A 14 46.78 -53.26 -10.37
CA SER A 14 45.79 -53.89 -9.49
C SER A 14 45.77 -53.57 -7.96
N GLY A 15 44.57 -53.15 -7.53
CA GLY A 15 44.16 -53.16 -6.12
C GLY A 15 42.75 -52.62 -5.96
N LYS A 16 41.72 -53.49 -6.13
CA LYS A 16 40.35 -53.24 -5.73
C LYS A 16 40.26 -52.99 -4.24
N ARG A 17 39.63 -51.90 -3.83
CA ARG A 17 38.85 -51.84 -2.57
C ARG A 17 37.71 -50.86 -2.79
N SER A 18 36.52 -51.37 -2.51
CA SER A 18 35.25 -50.71 -2.32
C SER A 18 35.32 -49.65 -1.27
N GLU A 19 34.90 -48.42 -1.55
CA GLU A 19 34.54 -47.43 -0.57
C GLU A 19 33.24 -46.68 -0.97
N ASP A 20 32.42 -46.57 -0.02
CA ASP A 20 31.09 -45.99 0.19
C ASP A 20 30.91 -44.60 -0.43
N PRO A 21 29.71 -44.25 -1.01
CA PRO A 21 29.42 -42.91 -1.45
C PRO A 21 28.64 -42.14 -0.39
N SER A 22 29.34 -41.63 0.62
CA SER A 22 28.68 -40.69 1.60
C SER A 22 29.66 -39.68 2.16
N ALA A 23 30.23 -38.82 1.30
CA ALA A 23 30.91 -37.61 1.78
C ALA A 23 31.19 -36.64 0.64
N LEU A 24 30.13 -35.97 0.17
CA LEU A 24 30.25 -34.72 -0.61
C LEU A 24 29.03 -33.88 -0.29
N SER A 25 29.12 -33.08 0.75
CA SER A 25 28.26 -31.93 0.91
C SER A 25 28.89 -30.92 1.84
N ASN A 26 28.63 -29.69 1.56
CA ASN A 26 28.91 -28.49 2.37
C ASN A 26 30.19 -27.73 2.05
N THR A 27 30.19 -27.07 0.92
CA THR A 27 30.83 -25.74 0.80
C THR A 27 30.10 -24.97 -0.28
N ASP A 28 28.89 -24.46 0.05
CA ASP A 28 28.30 -23.28 -0.62
C ASP A 28 27.02 -22.84 0.12
N ARG A 29 27.17 -22.34 1.34
CA ARG A 29 26.14 -21.58 2.05
C ARG A 29 26.81 -20.57 2.98
N GLY A 30 27.23 -19.48 2.44
CA GLY A 30 27.88 -18.47 3.26
C GLY A 30 27.96 -17.10 2.61
N HIS A 31 26.86 -16.60 1.99
CA HIS A 31 26.84 -15.19 1.57
C HIS A 31 25.42 -14.63 1.43
N SER A 32 24.50 -14.94 2.35
CA SER A 32 23.18 -14.26 2.35
C SER A 32 22.60 -13.97 3.74
N ASN A 33 23.40 -14.06 4.81
CA ASN A 33 22.86 -13.93 6.18
C ASN A 33 23.53 -12.85 7.04
N GLN A 34 24.25 -11.88 6.45
CA GLN A 34 24.84 -10.79 7.23
C GLN A 34 24.09 -9.47 7.16
N ASP A 35 23.16 -9.29 6.21
CA ASP A 35 22.35 -8.07 6.12
C ASP A 35 21.00 -8.13 6.85
N GLN A 36 20.57 -9.30 7.33
CA GLN A 36 19.35 -9.44 8.12
C GLN A 36 19.51 -9.06 9.60
N GLY A 37 20.73 -9.10 10.15
CA GLY A 37 20.97 -8.93 11.59
C GLY A 37 21.00 -7.49 12.10
N PHE A 38 21.06 -6.47 11.24
CA PHE A 38 21.13 -5.08 11.71
C PHE A 38 19.73 -4.46 11.97
N PHE A 39 18.68 -4.99 11.36
CA PHE A 39 17.31 -4.52 11.56
C PHE A 39 16.50 -5.33 12.58
N ASP A 40 16.97 -6.49 13.00
CA ASP A 40 16.28 -7.35 13.98
C ASP A 40 16.28 -6.80 15.43
N GLY A 41 17.05 -5.77 15.71
CA GLY A 41 17.14 -5.14 17.03
C GLY A 41 16.51 -3.74 17.15
N LEU A 42 16.19 -3.09 16.04
CA LEU A 42 15.55 -1.78 16.01
C LEU A 42 14.13 -1.94 15.51
N SER A 43 13.16 -1.80 16.40
CA SER A 43 11.75 -1.75 16.00
C SER A 43 11.56 -0.67 14.93
N VAL A 44 11.12 -1.06 13.76
CA VAL A 44 10.77 -0.11 12.67
C VAL A 44 9.79 0.95 13.18
N GLU A 45 8.91 0.56 14.11
CA GLU A 45 7.99 1.47 14.79
C GLU A 45 8.72 2.55 15.59
N PHE A 46 9.78 2.18 16.33
CA PHE A 46 10.59 3.14 17.09
C PHE A 46 11.27 4.14 16.16
N LEU A 47 11.92 3.69 15.08
CA LEU A 47 12.57 4.58 14.12
C LEU A 47 11.57 5.55 13.47
N ILE A 48 10.36 5.09 13.18
CA ILE A 48 9.35 5.94 12.57
C ILE A 48 8.80 6.95 13.59
N HIS A 49 8.64 6.57 14.86
CA HIS A 49 8.29 7.52 15.93
C HIS A 49 9.35 8.61 16.05
N GLU A 50 10.64 8.24 16.06
CA GLU A 50 11.75 9.20 16.14
C GLU A 50 11.86 10.12 14.90
N LEU A 51 11.41 9.66 13.73
CA LEU A 51 11.42 10.46 12.50
C LEU A 51 10.17 11.33 12.35
N LYS A 52 9.06 10.98 12.99
CA LYS A 52 7.82 11.74 12.92
C LYS A 52 7.95 13.15 13.53
N ASP A 53 8.64 13.24 14.66
CA ASP A 53 8.76 14.49 15.40
C ASP A 53 9.59 15.55 14.64
N PRO A 54 10.83 15.25 14.15
CA PRO A 54 11.58 16.22 13.37
C PRO A 54 10.87 16.62 12.08
N ILE A 55 10.16 15.70 11.43
CA ILE A 55 9.37 16.02 10.24
C ILE A 55 8.22 16.99 10.57
N SER A 56 7.53 16.77 11.68
CA SER A 56 6.45 17.65 12.15
C SER A 56 6.96 19.05 12.49
N ILE A 57 8.15 19.16 13.09
CA ILE A 57 8.79 20.45 13.39
C ILE A 57 9.12 21.19 12.09
N ILE A 58 9.69 20.51 11.08
CA ILE A 58 10.00 21.10 9.78
C ILE A 58 8.71 21.58 9.08
N GLU A 59 7.66 20.75 9.10
CA GLU A 59 6.36 21.10 8.49
C GLU A 59 5.74 22.32 9.16
N THR A 60 5.69 22.33 10.49
CA THR A 60 5.13 23.43 11.28
C THR A 60 5.93 24.72 11.07
N GLY A 61 7.28 24.64 11.09
CA GLY A 61 8.13 25.79 10.85
C GLY A 61 7.94 26.41 9.47
N ALA A 62 7.92 25.57 8.43
CA ALA A 62 7.72 26.07 7.07
C ALA A 62 6.30 26.63 6.87
N ARG A 63 5.28 26.05 7.48
CA ARG A 63 3.90 26.55 7.46
C ARG A 63 3.79 27.88 8.18
N THR A 64 4.36 27.97 9.37
CA THR A 64 4.35 29.21 10.20
C THR A 64 4.97 30.38 9.45
N LEU A 65 6.12 30.16 8.76
CA LEU A 65 6.74 31.22 7.95
C LEU A 65 5.87 31.66 6.77
N LEU A 66 5.12 30.74 6.16
CA LEU A 66 4.20 31.08 5.07
C LEU A 66 2.95 31.82 5.53
N GLU A 67 2.39 31.44 6.70
CA GLU A 67 1.11 31.94 7.20
C GLU A 67 1.25 33.19 8.08
N ARG A 68 2.39 33.36 8.75
CA ARG A 68 2.62 34.44 9.72
C ARG A 68 3.62 35.48 9.19
N GLN A 69 3.42 35.94 7.95
CA GLN A 69 4.27 36.98 7.35
C GLN A 69 4.13 38.35 8.09
N ASP A 70 3.04 38.55 8.78
CA ASP A 70 2.84 39.67 9.72
C ASP A 70 3.88 39.66 10.83
N LYS A 71 4.26 38.51 11.34
CA LYS A 71 5.20 38.34 12.46
C LYS A 71 6.65 38.20 12.03
N TYR A 72 6.90 37.49 10.94
CA TYR A 72 8.25 37.10 10.49
C TYR A 72 8.76 37.90 9.30
N GLY A 73 7.97 38.83 8.79
CA GLY A 73 8.28 39.64 7.62
C GLY A 73 7.81 39.04 6.30
N ALA A 74 7.62 39.90 5.31
CA ALA A 74 7.18 39.49 3.98
C ALA A 74 8.21 38.61 3.28
N LEU A 75 7.75 37.52 2.69
CA LEU A 75 8.59 36.60 1.94
C LEU A 75 8.79 37.08 0.51
N THR A 76 10.01 36.94 -0.01
CA THR A 76 10.24 37.10 -1.45
C THR A 76 9.59 35.91 -2.19
N PRO A 77 9.21 36.09 -3.48
CA PRO A 77 8.63 35.00 -4.27
C PRO A 77 9.50 33.74 -4.33
N LYS A 78 10.84 33.90 -4.27
CA LYS A 78 11.80 32.79 -4.27
C LYS A 78 11.77 32.03 -2.94
N GLN A 79 11.68 32.75 -1.81
CA GLN A 79 11.55 32.13 -0.47
C GLN A 79 10.23 31.38 -0.33
N GLU A 80 9.12 32.00 -0.75
CA GLU A 80 7.80 31.38 -0.72
C GLU A 80 7.77 30.09 -1.56
N LYS A 81 8.32 30.10 -2.78
CA LYS A 81 8.45 28.93 -3.64
C LYS A 81 9.27 27.82 -2.96
N THR A 82 10.34 28.20 -2.26
CA THR A 82 11.21 27.24 -1.56
C THR A 82 10.49 26.61 -0.37
N LEU A 83 9.80 27.40 0.47
CA LEU A 83 9.02 26.91 1.61
C LEU A 83 7.86 26.01 1.17
N LYS A 84 7.15 26.37 0.11
CA LYS A 84 6.11 25.52 -0.48
C LYS A 84 6.69 24.19 -0.98
N ARG A 85 7.91 24.18 -1.54
CA ARG A 85 8.61 22.95 -1.93
C ARG A 85 9.01 22.12 -0.72
N MET A 86 9.51 22.75 0.34
CA MET A 86 9.82 22.05 1.61
C MET A 86 8.56 21.38 2.18
N LEU A 87 7.44 22.08 2.29
CA LEU A 87 6.18 21.53 2.77
C LEU A 87 5.71 20.32 1.95
N ARG A 88 5.80 20.40 0.61
CA ARG A 88 5.44 19.26 -0.22
C ARG A 88 6.32 18.05 0.05
N ASN A 89 7.64 18.25 0.16
CA ASN A 89 8.56 17.15 0.44
C ASN A 89 8.36 16.57 1.84
N THR A 90 8.15 17.40 2.85
CA THR A 90 7.90 16.97 4.23
C THR A 90 6.63 16.11 4.34
N ARG A 91 5.54 16.54 3.70
CA ARG A 91 4.31 15.76 3.62
C ARG A 91 4.54 14.42 2.89
N LYS A 92 5.33 14.45 1.83
CA LYS A 92 5.71 13.24 1.09
C LYS A 92 6.50 12.27 1.96
N THR A 93 7.51 12.76 2.70
CA THR A 93 8.30 11.92 3.61
C THR A 93 7.44 11.35 4.74
N ARG A 94 6.52 12.14 5.28
CA ARG A 94 5.56 11.67 6.29
C ARG A 94 4.68 10.54 5.77
N SER A 95 4.15 10.68 4.56
CA SER A 95 3.38 9.61 3.92
C SER A 95 4.20 8.33 3.75
N MET A 96 5.46 8.44 3.31
CA MET A 96 6.37 7.28 3.20
C MET A 96 6.61 6.58 4.56
N LEU A 97 6.76 7.35 5.63
CA LEU A 97 6.93 6.79 6.97
C LEU A 97 5.68 6.04 7.43
N TYR A 98 4.49 6.56 7.15
CA TYR A 98 3.24 5.85 7.44
C TYR A 98 3.13 4.56 6.62
N ASP A 99 3.45 4.61 5.32
CA ASP A 99 3.44 3.41 4.47
C ASP A 99 4.43 2.34 4.98
N LEU A 100 5.60 2.75 5.50
CA LEU A 100 6.57 1.84 6.10
C LEU A 100 6.10 1.27 7.44
N LEU A 101 5.47 2.08 8.31
CA LEU A 101 4.83 1.60 9.55
C LEU A 101 3.80 0.52 9.26
N GLU A 102 3.02 0.79 8.26
CA GLU A 102 1.93 -0.06 7.82
C GLU A 102 2.45 -1.43 7.37
N VAL A 103 3.54 -1.43 6.60
CA VAL A 103 4.24 -2.67 6.21
C VAL A 103 4.81 -3.39 7.43
N GLY A 104 5.47 -2.68 8.35
CA GLY A 104 6.04 -3.26 9.57
C GLY A 104 4.98 -3.89 10.49
N ARG A 105 3.85 -3.21 10.69
CA ARG A 105 2.73 -3.74 11.49
C ARG A 105 2.07 -4.96 10.87
N SER A 106 2.00 -5.04 9.54
CA SER A 106 1.47 -6.23 8.88
C SER A 106 2.41 -7.44 9.05
N GLU A 107 3.71 -7.22 9.28
CA GLU A 107 4.71 -8.26 9.51
C GLU A 107 4.75 -8.75 10.97
N SER A 108 4.37 -7.92 11.93
CA SER A 108 4.40 -8.28 13.37
C SER A 108 3.33 -9.28 13.81
N GLY A 109 2.42 -9.67 12.90
CA GLY A 109 1.44 -10.75 13.15
C GLY A 109 0.37 -10.45 14.20
N VAL A 110 0.41 -9.27 14.83
CA VAL A 110 -0.64 -8.87 15.79
C VAL A 110 -1.89 -8.50 15.00
N CYS A 111 -2.88 -9.35 15.06
CA CYS A 111 -4.20 -9.12 14.48
C CYS A 111 -5.17 -8.75 15.59
N LEU A 112 -5.66 -7.51 15.58
CA LEU A 112 -6.65 -7.03 16.54
C LEU A 112 -8.04 -7.25 15.93
N THR A 113 -8.52 -8.50 15.98
CA THR A 113 -9.85 -8.83 15.47
C THR A 113 -10.94 -8.23 16.35
N CYS A 114 -11.87 -7.53 15.73
CA CYS A 114 -13.06 -6.99 16.36
C CYS A 114 -14.27 -7.14 15.44
N ARG A 115 -15.47 -6.99 16.00
CA ARG A 115 -16.69 -6.91 15.18
C ARG A 115 -16.83 -5.47 14.68
N PHE A 116 -16.99 -5.30 13.37
CA PHE A 116 -17.24 -3.99 12.77
C PHE A 116 -18.14 -4.10 11.53
N ARG A 117 -18.69 -2.97 11.13
CA ARG A 117 -19.53 -2.86 9.93
C ARG A 117 -18.67 -2.36 8.76
N PRO A 118 -18.49 -3.16 7.70
CA PRO A 118 -17.65 -2.78 6.56
C PRO A 118 -18.05 -1.46 5.91
N VAL A 119 -19.35 -1.14 5.88
CA VAL A 119 -19.85 0.12 5.32
C VAL A 119 -19.31 1.32 6.08
N GLN A 120 -19.32 1.27 7.42
CA GLN A 120 -18.81 2.35 8.26
C GLN A 120 -17.29 2.46 8.13
N ALA A 121 -16.58 1.34 8.12
CA ALA A 121 -15.13 1.31 7.92
C ALA A 121 -14.74 1.87 6.53
N LEU A 122 -15.49 1.57 5.47
CA LEU A 122 -15.30 2.13 4.14
C LEU A 122 -15.52 3.66 4.13
N GLN A 123 -16.61 4.14 4.74
CA GLN A 123 -16.91 5.56 4.82
C GLN A 123 -15.80 6.31 5.57
N THR A 124 -15.33 5.77 6.69
CA THR A 124 -14.21 6.36 7.44
C THR A 124 -12.94 6.41 6.59
N ALA A 125 -12.60 5.32 5.89
CA ALA A 125 -11.43 5.27 4.99
C ALA A 125 -11.55 6.27 3.83
N LEU A 126 -12.77 6.47 3.29
CA LEU A 126 -13.03 7.46 2.25
C LEU A 126 -12.85 8.89 2.77
N MET A 127 -13.39 9.22 3.94
CA MET A 127 -13.21 10.53 4.56
C MET A 127 -11.73 10.83 4.83
N GLU A 128 -11.00 9.87 5.39
CA GLU A 128 -9.55 9.98 5.61
C GLU A 128 -8.77 10.18 4.30
N ALA A 129 -9.17 9.49 3.23
CA ALA A 129 -8.54 9.66 1.93
C ALA A 129 -8.81 11.06 1.35
N LEU A 130 -10.03 11.60 1.51
CA LEU A 130 -10.40 12.95 1.06
C LEU A 130 -9.67 14.04 1.84
N ASP A 131 -9.39 13.85 3.13
CA ASP A 131 -8.59 14.78 3.94
C ASP A 131 -7.16 14.95 3.42
N THR A 132 -6.66 14.01 2.63
CA THR A 132 -5.34 14.14 1.98
C THR A 132 -5.36 15.10 0.76
N LEU A 133 -6.53 15.44 0.25
CA LEU A 133 -6.70 16.37 -0.87
C LEU A 133 -6.54 17.84 -0.40
N PRO A 134 -6.15 18.77 -1.28
CA PRO A 134 -5.99 20.18 -0.92
C PRO A 134 -7.26 20.87 -0.39
N ALA A 135 -8.43 20.45 -0.86
CA ALA A 135 -9.71 20.97 -0.43
C ALA A 135 -10.14 20.41 0.94
N GLY A 136 -9.68 19.19 1.27
CA GLY A 136 -10.04 18.51 2.53
C GLY A 136 -11.52 18.19 2.63
N VAL A 137 -11.90 17.67 3.81
CA VAL A 137 -13.30 17.49 4.19
C VAL A 137 -13.71 18.67 5.09
N PRO A 138 -14.83 19.40 4.81
CA PRO A 138 -15.32 20.46 5.67
C PRO A 138 -15.55 19.96 7.10
N GLU A 139 -15.20 20.79 8.10
CA GLU A 139 -15.41 20.43 9.51
C GLU A 139 -16.88 20.14 9.82
N THR A 140 -17.80 20.84 9.15
CA THR A 140 -19.25 20.64 9.30
C THR A 140 -19.71 19.24 8.96
N LEU A 141 -18.98 18.52 8.09
CA LEU A 141 -19.31 17.14 7.67
C LEU A 141 -18.65 16.08 8.56
N ARG A 142 -17.72 16.46 9.43
CA ARG A 142 -17.07 15.52 10.35
C ARG A 142 -17.94 15.18 11.55
N ASP A 143 -18.79 16.10 11.95
CA ASP A 143 -19.67 16.01 13.13
C ASP A 143 -21.13 15.76 12.73
N THR A 144 -21.42 15.55 11.43
CA THR A 144 -22.80 15.33 10.98
C THR A 144 -23.15 13.86 10.96
N ASP A 145 -24.26 13.51 11.58
CA ASP A 145 -24.88 12.20 11.48
C ASP A 145 -25.86 12.09 10.28
N GLN A 146 -25.98 13.16 9.49
CA GLN A 146 -26.91 13.22 8.37
C GLN A 146 -26.33 12.56 7.12
N ALA A 147 -26.70 11.30 6.88
CA ALA A 147 -26.25 10.54 5.72
C ALA A 147 -26.50 11.25 4.37
N SER A 148 -27.56 12.06 4.27
CA SER A 148 -27.89 12.84 3.05
C SER A 148 -26.86 13.91 2.71
N GLU A 149 -26.31 14.61 3.73
CA GLU A 149 -25.28 15.63 3.54
C GLU A 149 -23.97 15.01 3.09
N ILE A 150 -23.59 13.87 3.68
CA ILE A 150 -22.39 13.11 3.31
C ILE A 150 -22.52 12.61 1.86
N VAL A 151 -23.66 12.06 1.48
CA VAL A 151 -23.91 11.60 0.10
C VAL A 151 -23.89 12.76 -0.89
N GLY A 152 -24.49 13.90 -0.53
CA GLY A 152 -24.44 15.12 -1.34
C GLY A 152 -23.02 15.59 -1.58
N PHE A 153 -22.21 15.68 -0.53
CA PHE A 153 -20.80 16.06 -0.62
C PHE A 153 -19.98 15.11 -1.51
N PHE A 154 -20.19 13.81 -1.37
CA PHE A 154 -19.53 12.84 -2.27
C PHE A 154 -19.95 13.06 -3.72
N GLY A 155 -21.24 13.31 -3.98
CA GLY A 155 -21.75 13.62 -5.32
C GLY A 155 -21.08 14.85 -5.95
N ASP A 156 -20.95 15.94 -5.19
CA ASP A 156 -20.27 17.16 -5.62
C ASP A 156 -18.78 16.92 -5.93
N MET A 157 -18.16 15.99 -5.21
CA MET A 157 -16.78 15.55 -5.45
C MET A 157 -16.65 14.55 -6.60
N GLY A 158 -17.74 14.19 -7.28
CA GLY A 158 -17.76 13.18 -8.35
C GLY A 158 -17.55 11.76 -7.83
N ILE A 159 -17.92 11.50 -6.57
CA ILE A 159 -17.78 10.19 -5.92
C ILE A 159 -19.15 9.56 -5.78
N ARG A 160 -19.30 8.32 -6.26
CA ARG A 160 -20.50 7.52 -6.08
C ARG A 160 -20.19 6.31 -5.21
N LEU A 161 -20.98 6.12 -4.16
CA LEU A 161 -20.91 4.96 -3.29
C LEU A 161 -22.19 4.14 -3.47
N GLU A 162 -22.05 2.90 -3.92
CA GLU A 162 -23.13 1.93 -4.10
C GLU A 162 -22.90 0.75 -3.17
N VAL A 163 -23.83 0.52 -2.25
CA VAL A 163 -23.80 -0.59 -1.29
C VAL A 163 -25.05 -1.44 -1.47
N THR A 164 -24.90 -2.73 -1.67
CA THR A 164 -26.05 -3.63 -1.79
C THR A 164 -26.75 -3.82 -0.44
N SER A 165 -28.05 -4.12 -0.46
CA SER A 165 -28.90 -4.15 0.74
C SER A 165 -28.42 -5.15 1.80
N ASP A 166 -27.84 -6.26 1.39
CA ASP A 166 -27.30 -7.33 2.22
C ASP A 166 -26.03 -6.92 3.01
N VAL A 167 -25.31 -5.91 2.53
CA VAL A 167 -24.10 -5.40 3.19
C VAL A 167 -24.40 -4.35 4.25
N HIS A 168 -25.52 -3.63 4.18
CA HIS A 168 -25.82 -2.55 5.12
C HIS A 168 -25.84 -2.97 6.60
N GLN A 169 -26.27 -4.21 6.88
CA GLN A 169 -26.32 -4.76 8.24
C GLN A 169 -25.24 -5.81 8.50
N LEU A 170 -24.36 -6.05 7.51
CA LEU A 170 -23.29 -7.02 7.63
C LEU A 170 -22.30 -6.57 8.72
N GLU A 171 -22.02 -7.47 9.66
CA GLU A 171 -20.92 -7.36 10.60
C GLU A 171 -19.90 -8.45 10.30
N ILE A 172 -18.63 -8.09 10.25
CA ILE A 172 -17.53 -9.03 10.10
C ILE A 172 -16.64 -9.02 11.33
N PHE A 173 -15.98 -10.14 11.60
CA PHE A 173 -15.08 -10.31 12.73
C PHE A 173 -13.66 -10.45 12.18
N GLU A 174 -12.99 -9.29 12.03
CA GLU A 174 -11.65 -9.18 11.46
C GLU A 174 -10.93 -7.95 12.01
N ASP A 175 -9.72 -7.69 11.53
CA ASP A 175 -8.95 -6.50 11.87
C ASP A 175 -9.46 -5.29 11.06
N GLU A 176 -10.26 -4.44 11.72
CA GLU A 176 -10.83 -3.24 11.11
C GLU A 176 -9.74 -2.28 10.60
N ILE A 177 -8.64 -2.15 11.34
CA ILE A 177 -7.55 -1.24 10.97
C ILE A 177 -6.92 -1.70 9.66
N LYS A 178 -6.63 -2.99 9.54
CA LYS A 178 -6.09 -3.57 8.29
C LYS A 178 -7.10 -3.49 7.15
N PHE A 179 -8.38 -3.72 7.42
CA PHE A 179 -9.44 -3.56 6.42
C PHE A 179 -9.50 -2.11 5.89
N ARG A 180 -9.55 -1.11 6.79
CA ARG A 180 -9.54 0.32 6.41
C ARG A 180 -8.28 0.69 5.64
N GLN A 181 -7.14 0.14 6.01
CA GLN A 181 -5.88 0.30 5.33
C GLN A 181 -5.95 -0.17 3.87
N ILE A 182 -6.45 -1.39 3.63
CA ILE A 182 -6.58 -1.95 2.28
C ILE A 182 -7.46 -1.02 1.44
N VAL A 183 -8.67 -0.76 1.92
CA VAL A 183 -9.67 0.03 1.20
C VAL A 183 -9.20 1.47 0.98
N GLY A 184 -8.60 2.09 2.03
CA GLY A 184 -8.04 3.44 1.95
C GLY A 184 -6.93 3.57 0.91
N ASN A 185 -6.08 2.56 0.74
CA ASN A 185 -5.03 2.56 -0.29
C ASN A 185 -5.63 2.46 -1.71
N LEU A 186 -6.67 1.66 -1.92
CA LEU A 186 -7.37 1.59 -3.20
C LEU A 186 -8.05 2.92 -3.53
N ILE A 187 -8.74 3.53 -2.55
CA ILE A 187 -9.41 4.82 -2.70
C ILE A 187 -8.40 5.94 -2.98
N LYS A 188 -7.33 6.04 -2.20
CA LYS A 188 -6.27 7.05 -2.43
C LYS A 188 -5.66 6.93 -3.82
N ASN A 189 -5.42 5.69 -4.28
CA ASN A 189 -4.93 5.44 -5.63
C ASN A 189 -5.92 5.94 -6.68
N ALA A 190 -7.19 5.60 -6.57
CA ALA A 190 -8.24 6.05 -7.49
C ALA A 190 -8.42 7.57 -7.47
N LEU A 191 -8.50 8.21 -6.29
CA LEU A 191 -8.55 9.68 -6.14
C LEU A 191 -7.36 10.39 -6.78
N HIS A 192 -6.20 9.74 -6.77
CA HIS A 192 -4.97 10.28 -7.33
C HIS A 192 -4.95 10.24 -8.86
N HIS A 193 -5.50 9.18 -9.45
CA HIS A 193 -5.43 8.94 -10.89
C HIS A 193 -6.69 9.35 -11.65
N ARG A 194 -7.84 9.52 -10.97
CA ARG A 194 -9.09 9.92 -11.62
C ARG A 194 -8.98 11.28 -12.31
N LYS A 195 -9.78 11.47 -13.33
CA LYS A 195 -10.03 12.79 -13.93
C LYS A 195 -11.10 13.53 -13.13
N GLN A 196 -12.27 12.91 -12.95
CA GLN A 196 -13.42 13.48 -12.24
C GLN A 196 -14.16 12.46 -11.38
N LYS A 197 -14.29 11.19 -11.83
CA LYS A 197 -15.19 10.20 -11.26
C LYS A 197 -14.46 9.16 -10.44
N LEU A 198 -15.08 8.80 -9.32
CA LEU A 198 -14.73 7.67 -8.48
C LEU A 198 -16.01 6.92 -8.13
N ASP A 199 -16.16 5.70 -8.62
CA ASP A 199 -17.26 4.82 -8.29
C ASP A 199 -16.76 3.72 -7.34
N ILE A 200 -17.39 3.58 -6.19
CA ILE A 200 -17.11 2.55 -5.20
C ILE A 200 -18.36 1.68 -5.04
N ARG A 201 -18.24 0.39 -5.31
CA ARG A 201 -19.30 -0.58 -5.13
C ARG A 201 -18.93 -1.58 -4.08
N MET A 202 -19.86 -1.89 -3.16
CA MET A 202 -19.68 -2.91 -2.13
C MET A 202 -20.86 -3.89 -2.19
N ALA A 203 -20.54 -5.18 -2.30
CA ALA A 203 -21.50 -6.26 -2.37
C ALA A 203 -21.00 -7.48 -1.58
N TYR A 204 -21.93 -8.32 -1.11
CA TYR A 204 -21.60 -9.59 -0.48
C TYR A 204 -22.01 -10.75 -1.39
N ASN A 205 -21.08 -11.62 -1.73
CA ASN A 205 -21.30 -12.76 -2.61
C ASN A 205 -20.52 -13.99 -2.11
N ASP A 206 -21.21 -15.12 -1.97
CA ASP A 206 -20.59 -16.42 -1.70
C ASP A 206 -19.58 -16.44 -0.54
N GLY A 207 -19.91 -15.78 0.58
CA GLY A 207 -19.02 -15.73 1.73
C GLY A 207 -17.90 -14.67 1.64
N PHE A 208 -17.93 -13.83 0.61
CA PHE A 208 -16.95 -12.77 0.41
C PHE A 208 -17.60 -11.40 0.32
N LEU A 209 -16.98 -10.44 0.98
CA LEU A 209 -17.21 -9.03 0.71
C LEU A 209 -16.41 -8.63 -0.51
N CYS A 210 -17.10 -8.16 -1.55
CA CYS A 210 -16.51 -7.69 -2.79
C CYS A 210 -16.58 -6.16 -2.82
N ILE A 211 -15.44 -5.50 -3.02
CA ILE A 211 -15.36 -4.05 -3.13
C ILE A 211 -14.67 -3.69 -4.43
N ASP A 212 -15.38 -2.99 -5.30
CA ASP A 212 -14.87 -2.46 -6.57
C ASP A 212 -14.61 -0.97 -6.41
N VAL A 213 -13.40 -0.53 -6.69
CA VAL A 213 -13.00 0.88 -6.70
C VAL A 213 -12.60 1.25 -8.11
N THR A 214 -13.43 2.07 -8.77
CA THR A 214 -13.31 2.41 -10.18
C THR A 214 -13.01 3.89 -10.37
N ASP A 215 -11.97 4.21 -11.12
CA ASP A 215 -11.63 5.56 -11.55
C ASP A 215 -11.77 5.75 -13.07
N ASP A 216 -11.92 6.99 -13.51
CA ASP A 216 -11.97 7.40 -14.91
C ASP A 216 -10.60 7.95 -15.41
N GLY A 217 -9.53 7.50 -14.82
CA GLY A 217 -8.16 7.94 -15.08
C GLY A 217 -7.57 7.46 -16.41
N PRO A 218 -6.25 7.52 -16.55
CA PRO A 218 -5.55 7.09 -17.76
C PRO A 218 -5.59 5.58 -17.99
N GLY A 219 -5.98 4.80 -16.97
CA GLY A 219 -5.92 3.34 -17.02
C GLY A 219 -4.48 2.79 -17.04
N VAL A 220 -4.40 1.49 -16.99
CA VAL A 220 -3.15 0.72 -16.94
C VAL A 220 -3.11 -0.24 -18.11
N ASP A 221 -1.98 -0.31 -18.82
CA ASP A 221 -1.75 -1.29 -19.87
C ASP A 221 -1.77 -2.71 -19.26
N PRO A 222 -2.48 -3.69 -19.85
CA PRO A 222 -2.54 -5.06 -19.33
C PRO A 222 -1.18 -5.71 -19.02
N LYS A 223 -0.13 -5.38 -19.78
CA LYS A 223 1.24 -5.88 -19.52
C LYS A 223 1.81 -5.41 -18.17
N ASN A 224 1.26 -4.35 -17.59
CA ASN A 224 1.71 -3.74 -16.34
C ASN A 224 0.81 -4.09 -15.15
N HIS A 225 -0.25 -4.91 -15.33
CA HIS A 225 -1.19 -5.22 -14.23
C HIS A 225 -0.53 -5.93 -13.05
N SER A 226 0.45 -6.80 -13.28
CA SER A 226 1.23 -7.42 -12.20
C SER A 226 2.22 -6.44 -11.59
N LEU A 227 2.85 -5.62 -12.43
CA LEU A 227 3.90 -4.68 -12.01
C LEU A 227 3.40 -3.64 -11.01
N ILE A 228 2.15 -3.13 -11.15
CA ILE A 228 1.61 -2.11 -10.24
C ILE A 228 1.47 -2.58 -8.79
N PHE A 229 1.50 -3.89 -8.53
CA PHE A 229 1.48 -4.49 -7.21
C PHE A 229 2.87 -4.82 -6.67
N GLU A 230 3.94 -4.56 -7.43
CA GLU A 230 5.30 -4.71 -6.94
C GLU A 230 5.72 -3.48 -6.11
N ARG A 231 6.58 -3.70 -5.12
CA ARG A 231 7.10 -2.63 -4.27
C ARG A 231 7.90 -1.64 -5.12
N TYR A 232 7.66 -0.35 -4.92
CA TYR A 232 8.32 0.76 -5.63
C TYR A 232 8.05 0.81 -7.14
N ALA A 233 7.15 -0.01 -7.65
CA ALA A 233 6.78 0.04 -9.05
C ALA A 233 6.00 1.32 -9.36
N GLN A 234 6.40 2.00 -10.42
CA GLN A 234 5.70 3.15 -10.98
C GLN A 234 5.66 2.97 -12.49
N VAL A 235 4.45 2.85 -13.04
CA VAL A 235 4.23 2.74 -14.48
C VAL A 235 4.13 4.15 -15.05
N ASN A 236 5.28 4.75 -15.41
CA ASN A 236 5.32 6.08 -16.03
C ASN A 236 5.90 5.97 -17.43
N GLU A 237 5.07 6.16 -18.45
CA GLU A 237 5.54 6.40 -19.84
C GLU A 237 5.97 7.86 -20.09
N CYS A 238 5.72 8.79 -19.16
CA CYS A 238 6.12 10.20 -19.26
C CYS A 238 6.99 10.60 -18.07
N ALA A 239 8.29 10.70 -18.31
CA ALA A 239 9.33 11.02 -17.32
C ALA A 239 9.32 12.47 -16.80
N ILE A 240 8.32 13.31 -17.12
CA ILE A 240 8.38 14.77 -16.90
C ILE A 240 7.30 15.30 -15.96
N LEU A 241 6.24 14.54 -15.67
CA LEU A 241 5.18 14.96 -14.74
C LEU A 241 5.39 14.35 -13.36
N GLU A 242 5.43 15.21 -12.36
CA GLU A 242 5.61 14.99 -10.93
C GLU A 242 5.32 13.55 -10.46
N ARG A 243 6.37 12.88 -9.98
CA ARG A 243 6.29 11.56 -9.31
C ARG A 243 5.37 11.67 -8.10
N LYS A 244 4.10 11.36 -8.31
CA LYS A 244 3.07 11.37 -7.27
C LYS A 244 2.86 9.92 -6.81
N GLY A 245 3.24 9.62 -5.56
CA GLY A 245 3.13 8.29 -4.95
C GLY A 245 4.47 7.55 -4.80
N HIS A 246 4.54 6.60 -3.87
CA HIS A 246 5.79 5.91 -3.52
C HIS A 246 5.86 4.47 -4.03
N GLY A 247 4.79 4.00 -4.71
CA GLY A 247 4.70 2.61 -5.17
C GLY A 247 4.62 1.58 -4.03
N LEU A 248 4.23 2.01 -2.82
CA LEU A 248 4.09 1.12 -1.66
C LEU A 248 2.62 0.82 -1.34
N GLY A 249 1.68 1.73 -1.66
CA GLY A 249 0.29 1.61 -1.26
C GLY A 249 -0.42 0.37 -1.81
N LEU A 250 -0.37 0.13 -3.13
CA LEU A 250 -1.01 -1.03 -3.76
C LEU A 250 -0.33 -2.35 -3.38
N ALA A 251 1.01 -2.37 -3.34
CA ALA A 251 1.77 -3.53 -2.90
C ALA A 251 1.47 -3.89 -1.45
N GLY A 252 1.39 -2.88 -0.57
CA GLY A 252 1.00 -3.03 0.82
C GLY A 252 -0.43 -3.54 0.97
N ALA A 253 -1.40 -2.92 0.25
CA ALA A 253 -2.79 -3.33 0.26
C ALA A 253 -2.97 -4.80 -0.16
N LEU A 254 -2.33 -5.22 -1.26
CA LEU A 254 -2.40 -6.61 -1.71
C LEU A 254 -1.81 -7.58 -0.68
N ARG A 255 -0.68 -7.23 -0.08
CA ARG A 255 -0.05 -8.06 0.94
C ARG A 255 -0.95 -8.23 2.17
N VAL A 256 -1.50 -7.11 2.70
CA VAL A 256 -2.40 -7.14 3.84
C VAL A 256 -3.68 -7.92 3.51
N ALA A 257 -4.27 -7.71 2.32
CA ALA A 257 -5.43 -8.46 1.88
C ALA A 257 -5.16 -9.98 1.89
N ARG A 258 -4.03 -10.41 1.34
CA ARG A 258 -3.63 -11.83 1.32
C ARG A 258 -3.35 -12.40 2.72
N CYS A 259 -2.77 -11.62 3.62
CA CYS A 259 -2.60 -12.04 5.02
C CYS A 259 -3.94 -12.29 5.73
N LEU A 260 -5.01 -11.61 5.32
CA LEU A 260 -6.38 -11.78 5.82
C LEU A 260 -7.20 -12.76 4.96
N GLY A 261 -6.55 -13.53 4.09
CA GLY A 261 -7.21 -14.53 3.22
C GLY A 261 -7.97 -13.96 2.02
N GLY A 262 -7.85 -12.65 1.78
CA GLY A 262 -8.41 -11.97 0.61
C GLY A 262 -7.46 -11.87 -0.56
N ASP A 263 -7.87 -11.17 -1.61
CA ASP A 263 -7.02 -10.86 -2.77
C ASP A 263 -7.47 -9.56 -3.44
N ILE A 264 -6.56 -8.95 -4.20
CA ILE A 264 -6.83 -7.75 -5.01
C ILE A 264 -6.38 -8.01 -6.42
N HIS A 265 -7.25 -7.72 -7.40
CA HIS A 265 -6.90 -7.73 -8.81
C HIS A 265 -7.38 -6.45 -9.50
N ILE A 266 -6.93 -6.23 -10.73
CA ILE A 266 -7.27 -5.05 -11.52
C ILE A 266 -7.91 -5.45 -12.84
N THR A 267 -8.93 -4.69 -13.24
CA THR A 267 -9.44 -4.64 -14.60
C THR A 267 -9.21 -3.24 -15.13
N SER A 268 -8.39 -3.11 -16.17
CA SER A 268 -8.07 -1.80 -16.73
C SER A 268 -7.65 -1.92 -18.19
N LYS A 269 -7.87 -0.83 -18.92
CA LYS A 269 -7.37 -0.63 -20.27
C LYS A 269 -6.85 0.79 -20.40
N LYS A 270 -5.73 0.99 -21.07
CA LYS A 270 -5.15 2.30 -21.31
C LYS A 270 -6.19 3.25 -21.92
N GLY A 271 -6.39 4.41 -21.28
CA GLY A 271 -7.35 5.45 -21.66
C GLY A 271 -8.77 5.28 -21.11
N ALA A 272 -9.10 4.14 -20.46
CA ALA A 272 -10.46 3.80 -20.03
C ALA A 272 -10.64 3.75 -18.49
N GLY A 273 -9.67 4.23 -17.72
CA GLY A 273 -9.69 4.13 -16.26
C GLY A 273 -9.28 2.77 -15.75
N ALA A 274 -9.42 2.56 -14.46
CA ALA A 274 -9.10 1.31 -13.78
C ALA A 274 -10.18 0.95 -12.74
N THR A 275 -10.41 -0.35 -12.59
CA THR A 275 -11.22 -0.90 -11.50
C THR A 275 -10.35 -1.85 -10.69
N PHE A 276 -10.19 -1.56 -9.41
CA PHE A 276 -9.55 -2.44 -8.45
C PHE A 276 -10.62 -3.26 -7.75
N HIS A 277 -10.48 -4.58 -7.79
CA HIS A 277 -11.42 -5.53 -7.21
C HIS A 277 -10.78 -6.13 -5.96
N LEU A 278 -11.29 -5.79 -4.78
CA LEU A 278 -10.95 -6.44 -3.52
C LEU A 278 -11.98 -7.54 -3.25
N ARG A 279 -11.51 -8.76 -3.04
CA ARG A 279 -12.29 -9.86 -2.53
C ARG A 279 -11.79 -10.20 -1.13
N PHE A 280 -12.64 -10.01 -0.13
CA PHE A 280 -12.31 -10.14 1.28
C PHE A 280 -13.19 -11.23 1.92
N PRO A 281 -12.61 -12.30 2.53
CA PRO A 281 -13.42 -13.37 3.12
C PRO A 281 -14.15 -12.83 4.35
N CYS A 282 -15.43 -13.11 4.43
CA CYS A 282 -16.20 -12.87 5.64
C CYS A 282 -16.27 -14.17 6.43
N SER A 283 -15.33 -14.38 7.35
CA SER A 283 -15.42 -15.45 8.35
C SER A 283 -16.54 -15.10 9.32
N GLY A 284 -17.79 -15.22 8.88
CA GLY A 284 -18.93 -14.77 9.65
C GLY A 284 -19.89 -15.89 9.98
N LYS A 285 -19.97 -16.26 11.22
CA LYS A 285 -21.26 -16.61 11.84
C LYS A 285 -22.09 -15.33 11.86
N GLY A 286 -22.95 -15.13 10.87
CA GLY A 286 -23.74 -13.91 10.89
C GLY A 286 -24.69 -13.71 9.73
N ILE A 287 -25.44 -14.72 9.33
CA ILE A 287 -26.81 -14.62 8.82
C ILE A 287 -27.41 -16.02 9.06
N GLY A 288 -28.00 -16.25 10.24
CA GLY A 288 -28.85 -17.45 10.44
C GLY A 288 -28.74 -18.26 11.71
N ASP A 289 -27.78 -18.06 12.59
CA ASP A 289 -27.83 -18.76 13.89
C ASP A 289 -28.71 -17.94 14.86
N LYS A 290 -30.01 -18.22 14.80
CA LYS A 290 -30.93 -17.98 15.93
C LYS A 290 -30.35 -18.77 17.10
N ILE A 291 -30.05 -18.06 18.18
CA ILE A 291 -29.79 -18.63 19.50
C ILE A 291 -31.06 -19.41 19.87
N GLU A 292 -30.98 -20.74 19.95
CA GLU A 292 -31.92 -21.56 20.75
C GLU A 292 -31.57 -21.46 22.24
#